data_b29fc9da92d07b1fe373348643c8757b
#
_entry.id   b29fc9da92d07b1fe373348643c8757b
#
_cell.length_a   1.000
_cell.length_b   1.000
_cell.length_c   1.000
_cell.angle_alpha   90.00
_cell.angle_beta   90.00
_cell.angle_gamma   90.00
#
_symmetry.space_group_name_H-M   'P 1'
#
loop_
_entity.id
_entity.type
_entity.pdbx_description
1 polymer ?
#
loop_
_entity_poly.entity_id
_entity_poly.type
_entity_poly.pdbx_seq_one_letter_code
_entity_poly.pdbx_strand_id
1 'polypeptide(L)'
;NSVGVRGIRLQGDDKVVSMSIIRHFTAESEERAAYLKMRRAMAGLADDAENEDDDAPAGAISPERYAEMSAAENLILTITEKGSGKLSSSHDYPLRGRGGMGVAAMDRAMRGGALVTSFPVEMSDQIMLVTSTGQSIRVPIEGISFRSRSAGGVKVFDTAKKEIVVSVAWIADQGEDTGIEDAEIIA
;
A
#
# COMPACT_ATOMS: atom_id res chain seq x y z
N ASN A 1 -16.20 -29.99 -16.37
CA ASN A 1 -15.29 -28.88 -16.63
C ASN A 1 -15.93 -27.59 -16.12
N SER A 2 -15.43 -27.03 -15.01
CA SER A 2 -15.88 -25.74 -14.52
C SER A 2 -15.00 -24.63 -15.13
N VAL A 3 -15.65 -23.60 -15.68
CA VAL A 3 -14.98 -22.39 -16.17
C VAL A 3 -14.93 -21.39 -15.01
N GLY A 4 -13.77 -20.74 -14.78
CA GLY A 4 -13.64 -19.70 -13.78
C GLY A 4 -14.54 -18.49 -14.06
N VAL A 5 -14.74 -17.63 -13.07
CA VAL A 5 -15.46 -16.37 -13.22
C VAL A 5 -14.48 -15.20 -13.29
N ARG A 6 -14.86 -14.14 -14.04
CA ARG A 6 -14.02 -12.95 -14.17
C ARG A 6 -13.91 -12.21 -12.82
N GLY A 7 -12.69 -12.09 -12.28
CA GLY A 7 -12.42 -11.32 -11.07
C GLY A 7 -12.40 -9.80 -11.33
N ILE A 8 -11.70 -9.37 -12.39
CA ILE A 8 -11.55 -7.96 -12.77
C ILE A 8 -11.65 -7.81 -14.31
N ARG A 9 -12.14 -6.66 -14.78
CA ARG A 9 -12.13 -6.30 -16.19
C ARG A 9 -10.89 -5.48 -16.49
N LEU A 10 -9.94 -6.07 -17.22
CA LEU A 10 -8.76 -5.39 -17.72
C LEU A 10 -9.08 -4.62 -19.01
N GLN A 11 -8.37 -3.53 -19.26
CA GLN A 11 -8.51 -2.69 -20.46
C GLN A 11 -7.20 -2.72 -21.27
N GLY A 12 -7.31 -2.80 -22.59
CA GLY A 12 -6.15 -2.82 -23.47
C GLY A 12 -5.14 -3.89 -23.09
N ASP A 13 -3.90 -3.49 -22.88
CA ASP A 13 -2.77 -4.36 -22.50
C ASP A 13 -2.54 -4.46 -20.97
N ASP A 14 -3.50 -4.00 -20.16
CA ASP A 14 -3.42 -4.10 -18.71
C ASP A 14 -3.22 -5.54 -18.24
N LYS A 15 -2.42 -5.71 -17.19
CA LYS A 15 -2.13 -7.01 -16.57
C LYS A 15 -2.34 -6.94 -15.06
N VAL A 16 -2.76 -8.04 -14.47
CA VAL A 16 -2.70 -8.20 -13.01
C VAL A 16 -1.24 -8.37 -12.61
N VAL A 17 -0.70 -7.45 -11.82
CA VAL A 17 0.71 -7.45 -11.40
C VAL A 17 0.92 -8.10 -10.03
N SER A 18 -0.09 -8.01 -9.15
CA SER A 18 -0.05 -8.61 -7.82
C SER A 18 -1.46 -8.94 -7.33
N MET A 19 -1.54 -9.82 -6.35
CA MET A 19 -2.76 -10.15 -5.62
C MET A 19 -2.40 -10.35 -4.14
N SER A 20 -3.16 -9.72 -3.25
CA SER A 20 -3.01 -9.86 -1.81
C SER A 20 -4.36 -10.11 -1.16
N ILE A 21 -4.36 -10.84 -0.06
CA ILE A 21 -5.56 -11.09 0.74
C ILE A 21 -5.54 -10.13 1.92
N ILE A 22 -6.61 -9.34 2.03
CA ILE A 22 -6.82 -8.38 3.12
C ILE A 22 -8.05 -8.83 3.91
N ARG A 23 -7.96 -8.78 5.24
CA ARG A 23 -9.11 -9.10 6.10
C ARG A 23 -10.21 -8.07 5.88
N HIS A 24 -11.43 -8.57 5.71
CA HIS A 24 -12.59 -7.71 5.61
C HIS A 24 -12.92 -7.09 6.96
N PHE A 25 -13.14 -5.79 6.97
CA PHE A 25 -13.71 -5.05 8.10
C PHE A 25 -15.00 -4.37 7.68
N THR A 26 -16.07 -4.61 8.43
CA THR A 26 -17.38 -4.02 8.11
C THR A 26 -17.44 -2.60 8.64
N ALA A 27 -17.48 -1.64 7.74
CA ALA A 27 -17.69 -0.22 8.03
C ALA A 27 -18.49 0.42 6.89
N GLU A 28 -19.38 1.31 7.25
CA GLU A 28 -20.13 2.11 6.29
C GLU A 28 -19.22 3.13 5.58
N SER A 29 -19.67 3.65 4.44
CA SER A 29 -18.89 4.59 3.64
C SER A 29 -18.53 5.85 4.43
N GLU A 30 -19.48 6.35 5.23
CA GLU A 30 -19.31 7.54 6.08
C GLU A 30 -18.31 7.29 7.22
N GLU A 31 -18.36 6.11 7.86
CA GLU A 31 -17.40 5.72 8.89
C GLU A 31 -15.98 5.68 8.33
N ARG A 32 -15.80 5.07 7.13
CA ARG A 32 -14.50 5.01 6.46
C ARG A 32 -13.97 6.41 6.14
N ALA A 33 -14.82 7.30 5.61
CA ALA A 33 -14.43 8.68 5.33
C ALA A 33 -14.02 9.42 6.61
N ALA A 34 -14.79 9.28 7.71
CA ALA A 34 -14.47 9.87 9.00
C ALA A 34 -13.15 9.33 9.57
N TYR A 35 -12.93 8.01 9.49
CA TYR A 35 -11.68 7.37 9.91
C TYR A 35 -10.49 7.94 9.14
N LEU A 36 -10.55 7.94 7.82
CA LEU A 36 -9.46 8.39 6.95
C LEU A 36 -9.13 9.87 7.16
N LYS A 37 -10.15 10.72 7.37
CA LYS A 37 -9.97 12.14 7.71
C LYS A 37 -9.23 12.29 9.03
N MET A 38 -9.65 11.58 10.07
CA MET A 38 -9.00 11.60 11.39
C MET A 38 -7.58 11.04 11.33
N ARG A 39 -7.37 9.95 10.60
CA ARG A 39 -6.06 9.31 10.39
C ARG A 39 -5.06 10.27 9.74
N ARG A 40 -5.48 11.01 8.71
CA ARG A 40 -4.65 12.04 8.05
C ARG A 40 -4.33 13.21 8.98
N ALA A 41 -5.32 13.71 9.72
CA ALA A 41 -5.11 14.78 10.68
C ALA A 41 -4.09 14.39 11.75
N MET A 42 -4.17 13.16 12.28
CA MET A 42 -3.19 12.65 13.26
C MET A 42 -1.79 12.45 12.68
N ALA A 43 -1.69 12.16 11.39
CA ALA A 43 -0.41 12.04 10.68
C ALA A 43 0.19 13.40 10.25
N GLY A 44 -0.47 14.52 10.54
CA GLY A 44 -0.03 15.85 10.13
C GLY A 44 -0.20 16.15 8.63
N LEU A 45 -1.03 15.36 7.93
CA LEU A 45 -1.24 15.41 6.47
C LEU A 45 -2.59 16.08 6.12
N ALA A 46 -3.06 17.02 6.92
CA ALA A 46 -4.35 17.68 6.76
C ALA A 46 -4.46 18.48 5.43
N ASP A 47 -3.33 18.95 4.90
CA ASP A 47 -3.27 19.79 3.69
C ASP A 47 -3.16 19.00 2.37
N ASP A 48 -2.95 17.67 2.40
CA ASP A 48 -2.89 16.83 1.18
C ASP A 48 -4.29 16.51 0.57
N ALA A 49 -5.32 17.22 0.99
CA ALA A 49 -6.72 17.02 0.58
C ALA A 49 -7.05 17.71 -0.76
N GLU A 50 -6.25 17.50 -1.80
CA GLU A 50 -6.59 17.95 -3.17
C GLU A 50 -7.43 16.92 -3.97
N ASN A 51 -8.10 15.98 -3.29
CA ASN A 51 -8.90 14.97 -3.98
C ASN A 51 -10.41 15.24 -3.80
N GLU A 52 -11.09 15.44 -4.91
CA GLU A 52 -12.54 15.67 -5.04
C GLU A 52 -13.43 14.57 -4.41
N ASP A 53 -12.86 13.42 -4.05
CA ASP A 53 -13.56 12.33 -3.35
C ASP A 53 -13.74 12.60 -1.82
N ASP A 54 -13.15 13.65 -1.28
CA ASP A 54 -13.17 13.99 0.16
C ASP A 54 -14.36 14.89 0.58
N ASP A 55 -15.21 15.31 -0.35
CA ASP A 55 -16.38 16.17 -0.09
C ASP A 55 -17.59 15.43 0.56
N ALA A 56 -17.47 14.13 0.79
CA ALA A 56 -18.51 13.44 1.57
C ALA A 56 -18.49 13.98 3.01
N PRO A 57 -19.68 14.38 3.55
CA PRO A 57 -19.76 14.81 4.94
C PRO A 57 -19.33 13.65 5.85
N ALA A 58 -18.10 13.72 6.30
CA ALA A 58 -17.59 12.72 7.23
C ALA A 58 -18.34 12.90 8.55
N GLY A 59 -19.16 11.92 8.90
CA GLY A 59 -19.76 11.82 10.23
C GLY A 59 -18.68 11.81 11.32
N ALA A 60 -19.06 12.09 12.55
CA ALA A 60 -18.17 11.92 13.67
C ALA A 60 -18.00 10.42 13.95
N ILE A 61 -16.76 9.96 14.11
CA ILE A 61 -16.44 8.60 14.56
C ILE A 61 -16.09 8.63 16.05
N SER A 62 -16.59 7.68 16.84
CA SER A 62 -16.25 7.60 18.25
C SER A 62 -14.79 7.12 18.43
N PRO A 63 -14.12 7.49 19.55
CA PRO A 63 -12.78 7.02 19.84
C PRO A 63 -12.66 5.49 19.85
N GLU A 64 -13.67 4.79 20.37
CA GLU A 64 -13.70 3.32 20.43
C GLU A 64 -13.77 2.74 19.00
N ARG A 65 -14.65 3.30 18.17
CA ARG A 65 -14.80 2.85 16.78
C ARG A 65 -13.55 3.16 15.95
N TYR A 66 -12.92 4.30 16.19
CA TYR A 66 -11.63 4.62 15.58
C TYR A 66 -10.56 3.60 15.97
N ALA A 67 -10.48 3.21 17.24
CA ALA A 67 -9.53 2.22 17.72
C ALA A 67 -9.77 0.84 17.09
N GLU A 68 -11.03 0.39 16.95
CA GLU A 68 -11.40 -0.84 16.26
C GLU A 68 -10.94 -0.82 14.79
N MET A 69 -11.21 0.27 14.08
CA MET A 69 -10.82 0.42 12.68
C MET A 69 -9.29 0.48 12.53
N SER A 70 -8.61 1.17 13.45
CA SER A 70 -7.15 1.25 13.46
C SER A 70 -6.49 -0.11 13.68
N ALA A 71 -7.04 -0.92 14.58
CA ALA A 71 -6.55 -2.29 14.83
C ALA A 71 -6.78 -3.24 13.65
N ALA A 72 -7.76 -2.95 12.79
CA ALA A 72 -8.08 -3.73 11.59
C ALA A 72 -7.44 -3.17 10.32
N GLU A 73 -6.77 -1.99 10.40
CA GLU A 73 -6.13 -1.37 9.25
C GLU A 73 -4.94 -2.19 8.75
N ASN A 74 -4.88 -2.40 7.44
CA ASN A 74 -3.65 -2.82 6.78
C ASN A 74 -3.08 -1.63 6.01
N LEU A 75 -1.77 -1.40 6.10
CA LEU A 75 -1.09 -0.43 5.25
C LEU A 75 -0.80 -1.09 3.91
N ILE A 76 -1.22 -0.45 2.83
CA ILE A 76 -1.01 -0.93 1.46
C ILE A 76 0.13 -0.14 0.83
N LEU A 77 1.26 -0.80 0.63
CA LEU A 77 2.36 -0.26 -0.14
C LEU A 77 2.03 -0.33 -1.63
N THR A 78 2.32 0.74 -2.36
CA THR A 78 2.21 0.78 -3.83
C THR A 78 3.47 1.40 -4.41
N ILE A 79 4.14 0.71 -5.34
CA ILE A 79 5.40 1.13 -5.96
C ILE A 79 5.25 1.14 -7.49
N THR A 80 5.86 2.14 -8.13
CA THR A 80 5.89 2.32 -9.59
C THR A 80 7.27 2.05 -10.18
N GLU A 81 7.34 1.86 -11.51
CA GLU A 81 8.57 1.66 -12.28
C GLU A 81 9.62 2.76 -12.09
N LYS A 82 9.18 3.98 -11.81
CA LYS A 82 10.09 5.13 -11.60
C LYS A 82 10.53 5.32 -10.14
N GLY A 83 10.29 4.32 -9.30
CA GLY A 83 10.69 4.37 -7.90
C GLY A 83 9.83 5.29 -7.02
N SER A 84 8.68 5.74 -7.52
CA SER A 84 7.69 6.43 -6.69
C SER A 84 6.85 5.41 -5.93
N GLY A 85 6.53 5.72 -4.67
CA GLY A 85 5.71 4.84 -3.85
C GLY A 85 5.00 5.57 -2.73
N LYS A 86 4.08 4.90 -2.08
CA LYS A 86 3.35 5.40 -0.93
C LYS A 86 2.73 4.26 -0.13
N LEU A 87 2.36 4.58 1.10
CA LEU A 87 1.47 3.77 1.93
C LEU A 87 0.06 4.37 1.87
N SER A 88 -0.96 3.53 1.83
CA SER A 88 -2.37 3.94 1.96
C SER A 88 -3.11 2.99 2.88
N SER A 89 -4.21 3.45 3.46
CA SER A 89 -5.06 2.62 4.30
C SER A 89 -5.85 1.61 3.47
N SER A 90 -5.99 0.37 3.96
CA SER A 90 -6.91 -0.61 3.38
C SER A 90 -8.37 -0.15 3.41
N HIS A 91 -8.74 0.72 4.37
CA HIS A 91 -10.08 1.29 4.47
C HIS A 91 -10.41 2.28 3.34
N ASP A 92 -9.39 2.77 2.62
CA ASP A 92 -9.56 3.63 1.44
C ASP A 92 -9.91 2.83 0.16
N TYR A 93 -9.93 1.51 0.24
CA TYR A 93 -10.29 0.62 -0.88
C TYR A 93 -11.71 0.07 -0.68
N PRO A 94 -12.72 0.61 -1.39
CA PRO A 94 -14.09 0.15 -1.25
C PRO A 94 -14.25 -1.28 -1.79
N LEU A 95 -15.04 -2.09 -1.10
CA LEU A 95 -15.41 -3.41 -1.58
C LEU A 95 -16.23 -3.27 -2.89
N ARG A 96 -15.79 -3.94 -3.95
CA ARG A 96 -16.44 -3.93 -5.26
C ARG A 96 -16.86 -5.34 -5.67
N GLY A 97 -17.91 -5.43 -6.46
CA GLY A 97 -18.33 -6.70 -7.06
C GLY A 97 -17.29 -7.24 -8.06
N ARG A 98 -17.32 -8.55 -8.27
CA ARG A 98 -16.49 -9.23 -9.27
C ARG A 98 -16.75 -8.72 -10.69
N GLY A 99 -15.72 -8.72 -11.54
CA GLY A 99 -15.83 -8.33 -12.96
C GLY A 99 -15.92 -6.82 -13.21
N GLY A 100 -15.77 -5.97 -12.17
CA GLY A 100 -15.66 -4.52 -12.31
C GLY A 100 -14.27 -4.09 -12.82
N MET A 101 -14.10 -2.79 -13.06
CA MET A 101 -12.83 -2.20 -13.52
C MET A 101 -11.87 -1.88 -12.37
N GLY A 102 -12.28 -2.08 -11.10
CA GLY A 102 -11.50 -1.71 -9.93
C GLY A 102 -11.54 -0.20 -9.62
N VAL A 103 -10.61 0.24 -8.78
CA VAL A 103 -10.40 1.64 -8.41
C VAL A 103 -8.93 2.00 -8.60
N ALA A 104 -8.62 3.27 -8.87
CA ALA A 104 -7.25 3.71 -9.00
C ALA A 104 -6.52 3.61 -7.65
N ALA A 105 -5.36 2.99 -7.63
CA ALA A 105 -4.51 2.87 -6.44
C ALA A 105 -3.49 4.02 -6.32
N MET A 106 -3.33 4.82 -7.37
CA MET A 106 -2.44 5.98 -7.42
C MET A 106 -2.88 6.90 -8.57
N ASP A 107 -2.71 8.20 -8.41
CA ASP A 107 -2.96 9.17 -9.47
C ASP A 107 -2.17 8.81 -10.74
N ARG A 108 -2.86 8.78 -11.89
CA ARG A 108 -2.25 8.36 -13.16
C ARG A 108 -1.25 9.36 -13.70
N ALA A 109 -1.48 10.67 -13.48
CA ALA A 109 -0.60 11.72 -13.95
C ALA A 109 0.69 11.80 -13.11
N MET A 110 0.59 11.49 -11.81
CA MET A 110 1.66 11.64 -10.83
C MET A 110 2.43 10.34 -10.53
N ARG A 111 2.00 9.19 -11.05
CA ARG A 111 2.61 7.89 -10.69
C ARG A 111 3.99 7.64 -11.30
N GLY A 112 4.36 8.36 -12.36
CA GLY A 112 5.69 8.20 -12.96
C GLY A 112 5.95 6.82 -13.57
N GLY A 113 5.01 6.25 -14.32
CA GLY A 113 5.14 4.94 -14.97
C GLY A 113 4.08 3.93 -14.54
N ALA A 114 4.26 2.67 -14.94
CA ALA A 114 3.37 1.59 -14.57
C ALA A 114 3.55 1.19 -13.09
N LEU A 115 2.51 0.58 -12.50
CA LEU A 115 2.64 -0.03 -11.18
C LEU A 115 3.47 -1.30 -11.27
N VAL A 116 4.42 -1.47 -10.37
CA VAL A 116 5.22 -2.70 -10.24
C VAL A 116 4.55 -3.66 -9.29
N THR A 117 4.07 -3.15 -8.16
CA THR A 117 3.43 -3.98 -7.13
C THR A 117 2.55 -3.17 -6.20
N SER A 118 1.64 -3.89 -5.51
CA SER A 118 0.88 -3.36 -4.38
C SER A 118 0.56 -4.53 -3.43
N PHE A 119 0.94 -4.41 -2.15
CA PHE A 119 0.72 -5.45 -1.13
C PHE A 119 0.67 -4.84 0.28
N PRO A 120 0.04 -5.54 1.26
CA PRO A 120 0.01 -5.09 2.64
C PRO A 120 1.37 -5.24 3.31
N VAL A 121 1.70 -4.28 4.19
CA VAL A 121 2.94 -4.23 4.96
C VAL A 121 2.66 -3.72 6.37
N GLU A 122 3.61 -3.93 7.27
CA GLU A 122 3.65 -3.32 8.61
C GLU A 122 4.75 -2.26 8.68
N MET A 123 4.66 -1.33 9.65
CA MET A 123 5.63 -0.24 9.78
C MET A 123 7.05 -0.74 10.11
N SER A 124 7.15 -1.86 10.81
CA SER A 124 8.42 -2.52 11.14
C SER A 124 9.08 -3.26 9.98
N ASP A 125 8.32 -3.51 8.90
CA ASP A 125 8.81 -4.24 7.73
C ASP A 125 9.85 -3.45 6.93
N GLN A 126 10.50 -4.16 6.03
CA GLN A 126 11.41 -3.60 5.04
C GLN A 126 11.07 -4.16 3.66
N ILE A 127 11.49 -3.47 2.64
CA ILE A 127 11.38 -3.93 1.25
C ILE A 127 12.74 -3.90 0.57
N MET A 128 12.92 -4.79 -0.38
CA MET A 128 14.03 -4.76 -1.31
C MET A 128 13.49 -4.45 -2.71
N LEU A 129 13.95 -3.35 -3.30
CA LEU A 129 13.66 -3.00 -4.68
C LEU A 129 14.83 -3.44 -5.56
N VAL A 130 14.51 -3.96 -6.73
CA VAL A 130 15.50 -4.35 -7.75
C VAL A 130 15.17 -3.63 -9.06
N THR A 131 16.21 -3.11 -9.73
CA THR A 131 16.06 -2.39 -10.98
C THR A 131 16.44 -3.22 -12.19
N SER A 132 16.07 -2.74 -13.38
CA SER A 132 16.40 -3.37 -14.67
C SER A 132 17.90 -3.43 -14.98
N THR A 133 18.73 -2.66 -14.28
CA THR A 133 20.20 -2.66 -14.39
C THR A 133 20.88 -3.56 -13.35
N GLY A 134 20.10 -4.23 -12.49
CA GLY A 134 20.61 -5.11 -11.45
C GLY A 134 20.99 -4.40 -10.15
N GLN A 135 20.68 -3.12 -10.00
CA GLN A 135 20.83 -2.44 -8.72
C GLN A 135 19.73 -2.89 -7.76
N SER A 136 20.08 -2.99 -6.48
CA SER A 136 19.13 -3.30 -5.43
C SER A 136 19.31 -2.36 -4.25
N ILE A 137 18.20 -2.02 -3.58
CA ILE A 137 18.19 -1.22 -2.35
C ILE A 137 17.21 -1.84 -1.36
N ARG A 138 17.59 -1.81 -0.10
CA ARG A 138 16.73 -2.17 1.03
C ARG A 138 16.23 -0.89 1.70
N VAL A 139 14.92 -0.77 1.85
CA VAL A 139 14.25 0.44 2.38
C VAL A 139 13.32 0.03 3.51
N PRO A 140 13.37 0.69 4.68
CA PRO A 140 12.39 0.49 5.73
C PRO A 140 11.05 1.10 5.33
N ILE A 141 9.95 0.47 5.72
CA ILE A 141 8.58 0.95 5.46
C ILE A 141 8.32 2.27 6.17
N GLU A 142 8.85 2.45 7.37
CA GLU A 142 8.71 3.68 8.18
C GLU A 142 9.12 4.96 7.43
N GLY A 143 10.06 4.86 6.49
CA GLY A 143 10.50 5.98 5.65
C GLY A 143 9.57 6.33 4.50
N ILE A 144 8.48 5.57 4.27
CA ILE A 144 7.57 5.77 3.14
C ILE A 144 6.34 6.56 3.59
N SER A 145 6.06 7.67 2.91
CA SER A 145 4.92 8.54 3.27
C SER A 145 3.57 7.85 3.14
N PHE A 146 2.72 8.05 4.14
CA PHE A 146 1.31 7.70 4.10
C PHE A 146 0.54 8.76 3.29
N ARG A 147 -0.31 8.32 2.33
CA ARG A 147 -1.13 9.18 1.47
C ARG A 147 -2.46 8.52 1.15
N SER A 148 -3.44 9.32 0.70
CA SER A 148 -4.70 8.77 0.23
C SER A 148 -4.50 7.84 -0.98
N ARG A 149 -5.42 6.91 -1.19
CA ARG A 149 -5.39 5.94 -2.30
C ARG A 149 -5.24 6.61 -3.67
N SER A 150 -5.96 7.69 -3.92
CA SER A 150 -5.94 8.42 -5.20
C SER A 150 -4.76 9.38 -5.36
N ALA A 151 -4.05 9.75 -4.30
CA ALA A 151 -2.91 10.65 -4.36
C ALA A 151 -1.72 10.07 -5.14
N GLY A 152 -0.80 10.94 -5.59
CA GLY A 152 0.50 10.55 -6.11
C GLY A 152 1.41 9.95 -5.05
N GLY A 153 2.43 9.20 -5.48
CA GLY A 153 3.49 8.71 -4.60
C GLY A 153 4.60 9.74 -4.37
N VAL A 154 5.44 9.43 -3.39
CA VAL A 154 6.72 10.12 -3.18
C VAL A 154 7.86 9.29 -3.75
N LYS A 155 9.03 9.91 -3.94
CA LYS A 155 10.21 9.19 -4.38
C LYS A 155 10.72 8.29 -3.24
N VAL A 156 10.70 6.98 -3.48
CA VAL A 156 11.24 5.95 -2.59
C VAL A 156 12.64 5.55 -3.03
N PHE A 157 12.87 5.53 -4.34
CA PHE A 157 14.15 5.17 -4.95
C PHE A 157 14.43 6.02 -6.19
N ASP A 158 15.68 6.49 -6.32
CA ASP A 158 16.15 7.20 -7.52
C ASP A 158 16.57 6.21 -8.59
N THR A 159 15.85 6.20 -9.70
CA THR A 159 16.23 5.44 -10.90
C THR A 159 17.03 6.30 -11.86
N ALA A 160 18.09 5.75 -12.44
CA ALA A 160 18.83 6.40 -13.50
C ALA A 160 17.97 6.60 -14.76
N LYS A 161 18.46 7.43 -15.70
CA LYS A 161 17.75 7.64 -16.97
C LYS A 161 17.62 6.32 -17.73
N LYS A 162 16.40 5.91 -18.04
CA LYS A 162 16.01 4.62 -18.65
C LYS A 162 16.04 3.40 -17.72
N GLU A 163 16.40 3.56 -16.46
CA GLU A 163 16.28 2.52 -15.46
C GLU A 163 14.86 2.47 -14.89
N ILE A 164 14.39 1.28 -14.59
CA ILE A 164 13.08 1.07 -13.95
C ILE A 164 13.19 0.05 -12.82
N VAL A 165 12.34 0.20 -11.82
CA VAL A 165 12.12 -0.85 -10.81
C VAL A 165 11.38 -2.00 -11.47
N VAL A 166 11.89 -3.21 -11.36
CA VAL A 166 11.30 -4.42 -11.98
C VAL A 166 10.74 -5.39 -10.97
N SER A 167 11.18 -5.31 -9.72
CA SER A 167 10.71 -6.18 -8.65
C SER A 167 10.80 -5.49 -7.30
N VAL A 168 9.87 -5.83 -6.41
CA VAL A 168 9.89 -5.43 -5.01
C VAL A 168 9.60 -6.66 -4.17
N ALA A 169 10.53 -7.01 -3.30
CA ALA A 169 10.38 -8.10 -2.35
C ALA A 169 10.09 -7.55 -0.95
N TRP A 170 9.17 -8.18 -0.26
CA TRP A 170 8.85 -7.90 1.13
C TRP A 170 9.82 -8.66 2.05
N ILE A 171 10.31 -7.98 3.08
CA ILE A 171 11.16 -8.53 4.13
C ILE A 171 10.43 -8.26 5.45
N ALA A 172 9.82 -9.30 6.02
CA ALA A 172 9.17 -9.21 7.31
C ALA A 172 10.19 -8.88 8.39
N ASP A 173 9.80 -8.07 9.37
CA ASP A 173 10.54 -7.98 10.61
C ASP A 173 10.39 -9.31 11.36
N GLN A 174 11.51 -10.00 11.57
CA GLN A 174 11.54 -11.27 12.30
C GLN A 174 11.80 -11.08 13.81
N GLY A 175 11.79 -9.82 14.29
CA GLY A 175 12.29 -9.48 15.62
C GLY A 175 13.82 -9.56 15.68
N GLU A 176 14.41 -9.15 16.78
CA GLU A 176 15.84 -9.36 17.03
C GLU A 176 16.12 -10.86 17.01
N ASP A 177 16.98 -11.28 16.09
CA ASP A 177 17.60 -12.61 16.12
C ASP A 177 18.35 -12.70 17.46
N THR A 178 17.67 -13.26 18.47
CA THR A 178 18.33 -13.59 19.75
C THR A 178 19.31 -14.68 19.44
N GLY A 179 20.56 -14.25 19.26
CA GLY A 179 21.69 -15.00 18.77
C GLY A 179 21.68 -16.45 19.23
N ILE A 180 21.98 -17.32 18.29
CA ILE A 180 22.40 -18.70 18.55
C ILE A 180 23.51 -18.62 19.60
N GLU A 181 23.19 -19.01 20.83
CA GLU A 181 24.22 -19.28 21.85
C GLU A 181 25.19 -20.28 21.25
N ASP A 182 26.45 -19.89 21.20
CA ASP A 182 27.55 -20.73 20.76
C ASP A 182 27.42 -22.12 21.40
N ALA A 183 27.14 -23.13 20.58
CA ALA A 183 27.24 -24.51 21.01
C ALA A 183 28.70 -24.75 21.39
N GLU A 184 28.99 -24.84 22.68
CA GLU A 184 30.28 -25.32 23.19
C GLU A 184 30.61 -26.66 22.54
N ILE A 185 31.61 -26.64 21.68
CA ILE A 185 32.24 -27.86 21.17
C ILE A 185 33.05 -28.44 22.34
N ILE A 186 32.44 -29.39 23.05
CA ILE A 186 33.20 -30.22 24.00
C ILE A 186 34.06 -31.20 23.18
N ALA A 187 35.35 -31.01 23.28
CA ALA A 187 36.38 -31.90 22.70
C ALA A 187 36.51 -33.18 23.54
#